data_690505d2a69dfc9a906b0e9d18599a9a
#
_entry.id   690505d2a69dfc9a906b0e9d18599a9a
#
_cell.length_a   1.000
_cell.length_b   1.000
_cell.length_c   1.000
_cell.angle_alpha   90.00
_cell.angle_beta   90.00
_cell.angle_gamma   90.00
#
_symmetry.space_group_name_H-M   'P 1'
#
loop_
_entity.id
_entity.type
_entity.pdbx_description
1 polymer ?
#
loop_
_entity_poly.entity_id
_entity_poly.type
_entity_poly.pdbx_seq_one_letter_code
_entity_poly.pdbx_strand_id
1 'polypeptide(L)'
;MMDADTMVLPRLGDAAVEDPWGEARPHRVAVRSATGVLRWRIAAWLVPALLMGALGAARITTSGPSAGEVATRRAATSQWPGIGAALTGDDVALGPYHLLVRGWAALFGATDLALRVPSLLAMIGAAALVGALAARIATPAAGLAAGVIFAVLPTSIRYAQEAQPYAPAVFAAVLATWLLVPALDRPGPRRLVPYAGAVLLLGLCQPVALLLLAGHGWIVLAFRRRVAVRWLAAVVLGLLPVAALLGYALRDGGHLASGVRPGAAVLAATPGDLFGVAAFGGVLAGLALFSLPLRYAAAICTAWALVPALGLLALAQAVPVWSAGNLLFTVPAWAVLGGVALSRARAAGAVAVLALVALLAVAAQLPA
;
A
#
# COMPACT_ATOMS: atom_id res chain seq x y z
N MET A 1 2.81 44.73 -43.83
CA MET A 1 3.18 43.35 -44.13
C MET A 1 4.55 43.19 -43.49
N MET A 2 4.59 42.82 -42.19
CA MET A 2 5.83 42.66 -41.45
C MET A 2 6.04 41.15 -41.29
N ASP A 3 7.15 40.66 -41.84
CA ASP A 3 7.59 39.29 -41.72
C ASP A 3 7.89 38.98 -40.25
N ALA A 4 7.26 37.94 -39.74
CA ALA A 4 7.59 37.38 -38.44
C ALA A 4 8.85 36.51 -38.61
N ASP A 5 10.01 37.09 -38.31
CA ASP A 5 11.24 36.35 -38.16
C ASP A 5 11.05 35.28 -37.04
N THR A 6 10.97 34.05 -37.47
CA THR A 6 10.99 32.89 -36.57
C THR A 6 12.38 32.84 -35.94
N MET A 7 12.49 33.30 -34.72
CA MET A 7 13.70 33.19 -33.91
C MET A 7 13.95 31.71 -33.60
N VAL A 8 14.80 31.08 -34.42
CA VAL A 8 15.29 29.72 -34.17
C VAL A 8 16.27 29.82 -32.98
N LEU A 9 15.82 29.50 -31.81
CA LEU A 9 16.71 29.36 -30.65
C LEU A 9 17.70 28.21 -30.90
N PRO A 10 19.02 28.45 -30.82
CA PRO A 10 20.00 27.38 -30.94
C PRO A 10 19.78 26.33 -29.86
N ARG A 11 19.89 25.07 -30.26
CA ARG A 11 19.86 23.95 -29.31
C ARG A 11 20.95 24.15 -28.26
N LEU A 12 20.57 24.25 -26.99
CA LEU A 12 21.45 24.37 -25.80
C LEU A 12 22.34 23.13 -25.58
N GLY A 13 22.80 22.47 -26.62
CA GLY A 13 23.65 21.28 -26.55
C GLY A 13 25.13 21.52 -26.84
N ASP A 14 25.49 22.56 -27.59
CA ASP A 14 26.84 22.75 -28.12
C ASP A 14 27.44 24.13 -27.82
N ALA A 15 26.81 24.96 -27.01
CA ALA A 15 27.42 26.19 -26.56
C ALA A 15 28.43 25.90 -25.47
N ALA A 16 29.71 25.88 -25.79
CA ALA A 16 30.77 26.02 -24.81
C ALA A 16 30.52 27.32 -24.05
N VAL A 17 30.20 27.23 -22.76
CA VAL A 17 30.21 28.42 -21.91
C VAL A 17 31.66 28.84 -21.80
N GLU A 18 32.04 29.88 -22.53
CA GLU A 18 33.36 30.49 -22.40
C GLU A 18 33.47 31.04 -20.99
N ASP A 19 34.36 30.43 -20.20
CA ASP A 19 34.77 30.95 -18.91
C ASP A 19 35.47 32.30 -19.18
N PRO A 20 35.03 33.42 -18.61
CA PRO A 20 35.68 34.70 -18.74
C PRO A 20 37.14 34.69 -18.25
N TRP A 21 37.58 33.61 -17.60
CA TRP A 21 38.95 33.38 -17.12
C TRP A 21 39.74 32.37 -17.94
N GLY A 22 39.25 31.95 -19.12
CA GLY A 22 40.07 31.34 -20.16
C GLY A 22 40.30 29.82 -20.12
N GLU A 23 39.61 29.05 -19.30
CA GLU A 23 39.65 27.58 -19.35
C GLU A 23 38.25 27.00 -19.49
N ALA A 24 37.83 26.64 -20.69
CA ALA A 24 36.62 25.87 -20.96
C ALA A 24 36.76 24.47 -20.34
N ARG A 25 36.29 24.28 -19.13
CA ARG A 25 36.11 22.94 -18.57
C ARG A 25 34.85 22.33 -19.19
N PRO A 26 34.97 21.22 -19.94
CA PRO A 26 33.79 20.54 -20.45
C PRO A 26 32.96 20.07 -19.23
N HIS A 27 31.82 20.70 -18.97
CA HIS A 27 30.83 20.14 -18.08
C HIS A 27 30.37 18.81 -18.68
N ARG A 28 30.97 17.72 -18.25
CA ARG A 28 30.46 16.37 -18.48
C ARG A 28 29.10 16.30 -17.77
N VAL A 29 28.03 16.69 -18.47
CA VAL A 29 26.71 16.24 -18.12
C VAL A 29 26.78 14.73 -18.22
N ALA A 30 26.81 14.05 -17.08
CA ALA A 30 26.79 12.61 -17.05
C ALA A 30 25.48 12.16 -17.67
N VAL A 31 25.49 11.84 -18.96
CA VAL A 31 24.38 11.19 -19.67
C VAL A 31 24.22 9.84 -18.99
N ARG A 32 23.29 9.79 -18.04
CA ARG A 32 22.90 8.51 -17.44
C ARG A 32 22.44 7.63 -18.57
N SER A 33 23.18 6.56 -18.88
CA SER A 33 22.84 5.64 -19.94
C SER A 33 21.38 5.17 -19.77
N ALA A 34 20.61 5.14 -20.83
CA ALA A 34 19.20 4.70 -20.79
C ALA A 34 19.06 3.31 -20.15
N THR A 35 20.06 2.46 -20.34
CA THR A 35 20.17 1.14 -19.68
C THR A 35 20.32 1.24 -18.16
N GLY A 36 21.04 2.22 -17.63
CA GLY A 36 21.18 2.45 -16.19
C GLY A 36 19.85 2.87 -15.56
N VAL A 37 19.12 3.79 -16.20
CA VAL A 37 17.80 4.22 -15.71
C VAL A 37 16.80 3.06 -15.70
N LEU A 38 16.80 2.22 -16.73
CA LEU A 38 15.92 1.06 -16.83
C LEU A 38 16.23 0.04 -15.72
N ARG A 39 17.50 -0.27 -15.46
CA ARG A 39 17.92 -1.20 -14.39
C ARG A 39 17.43 -0.72 -13.02
N TRP A 40 17.59 0.56 -12.71
CA TRP A 40 17.10 1.14 -11.45
C TRP A 40 15.58 1.11 -11.32
N ARG A 41 14.85 1.30 -12.41
CA ARG A 41 13.40 1.17 -12.43
C ARG A 41 12.94 -0.26 -12.19
N ILE A 42 13.61 -1.26 -12.77
CA ILE A 42 13.32 -2.67 -12.54
C ILE A 42 13.67 -3.03 -11.09
N ALA A 43 14.84 -2.66 -10.59
CA ALA A 43 15.24 -2.92 -9.22
C ALA A 43 14.26 -2.36 -8.19
N ALA A 44 13.66 -1.20 -8.46
CA ALA A 44 12.71 -0.55 -7.57
C ALA A 44 11.46 -1.38 -7.22
N TRP A 45 11.02 -2.28 -8.10
CA TRP A 45 9.88 -3.16 -7.83
C TRP A 45 10.29 -4.64 -7.66
N LEU A 46 11.30 -5.11 -8.38
CA LEU A 46 11.69 -6.51 -8.35
C LEU A 46 12.41 -6.89 -7.05
N VAL A 47 13.34 -6.05 -6.57
CA VAL A 47 14.08 -6.34 -5.33
C VAL A 47 13.16 -6.42 -4.12
N PRO A 48 12.23 -5.47 -3.88
CA PRO A 48 11.26 -5.59 -2.80
C PRO A 48 10.36 -6.83 -2.91
N ALA A 49 9.92 -7.18 -4.13
CA ALA A 49 9.12 -8.37 -4.36
C ALA A 49 9.85 -9.65 -3.99
N LEU A 50 11.11 -9.80 -4.44
CA LEU A 50 11.94 -10.95 -4.11
C LEU A 50 12.25 -11.02 -2.61
N LEU A 51 12.54 -9.87 -1.99
CA LEU A 51 12.81 -9.79 -0.55
C LEU A 51 11.57 -10.19 0.27
N MET A 52 10.40 -9.66 -0.08
CA MET A 52 9.13 -10.06 0.56
C MET A 52 8.85 -11.55 0.34
N GLY A 53 9.09 -12.08 -0.86
CA GLY A 53 8.93 -13.50 -1.15
C GLY A 53 9.84 -14.37 -0.29
N ALA A 54 11.13 -14.00 -0.18
CA ALA A 54 12.11 -14.74 0.63
C ALA A 54 11.75 -14.70 2.12
N LEU A 55 11.50 -13.50 2.69
CA LEU A 55 11.19 -13.33 4.11
C LEU A 55 9.83 -13.93 4.47
N GLY A 56 8.82 -13.75 3.63
CA GLY A 56 7.48 -14.30 3.84
C GLY A 56 7.44 -15.82 3.73
N ALA A 57 8.24 -16.41 2.84
CA ALA A 57 8.31 -17.86 2.68
C ALA A 57 9.15 -18.54 3.79
N ALA A 58 10.14 -17.85 4.37
CA ALA A 58 11.16 -18.44 5.24
C ALA A 58 10.58 -19.18 6.47
N ARG A 59 9.45 -18.73 7.01
CA ARG A 59 8.81 -19.31 8.21
C ARG A 59 7.33 -19.61 8.02
N ILE A 60 6.87 -19.73 6.79
CA ILE A 60 5.44 -19.85 6.45
C ILE A 60 4.76 -21.09 7.04
N THR A 61 5.54 -22.14 7.35
CA THR A 61 5.04 -23.41 7.92
C THR A 61 5.36 -23.59 9.39
N THR A 62 6.19 -22.73 10.00
CA THR A 62 6.69 -22.93 11.37
C THR A 62 5.84 -22.29 12.43
N SER A 63 5.05 -21.27 12.08
CA SER A 63 4.15 -20.59 13.01
C SER A 63 2.83 -21.36 13.15
N GLY A 64 2.38 -21.56 14.41
CA GLY A 64 1.05 -22.10 14.67
C GLY A 64 -0.05 -21.20 14.12
N PRO A 65 -1.26 -21.72 13.85
CA PRO A 65 -2.36 -20.94 13.33
C PRO A 65 -2.83 -19.89 14.34
N SER A 66 -2.97 -18.64 13.89
CA SER A 66 -3.61 -17.59 14.69
C SER A 66 -5.12 -17.81 14.79
N ALA A 67 -5.78 -17.13 15.74
CA ALA A 67 -7.24 -17.23 15.89
C ALA A 67 -7.99 -16.87 14.58
N GLY A 68 -7.51 -15.87 13.85
CA GLY A 68 -8.06 -15.48 12.54
C GLY A 68 -7.85 -16.56 11.46
N GLU A 69 -6.73 -17.26 11.48
CA GLU A 69 -6.48 -18.38 10.55
C GLU A 69 -7.36 -19.60 10.87
N VAL A 70 -7.64 -19.85 12.15
CA VAL A 70 -8.59 -20.90 12.55
C VAL A 70 -9.98 -20.61 11.99
N ALA A 71 -10.44 -19.36 12.07
CA ALA A 71 -11.71 -18.93 11.46
C ALA A 71 -11.69 -19.09 9.93
N THR A 72 -10.61 -18.64 9.27
CA THR A 72 -10.42 -18.81 7.83
C THR A 72 -10.43 -20.27 7.40
N ARG A 73 -9.72 -21.15 8.13
CA ARG A 73 -9.70 -22.59 7.84
C ARG A 73 -11.08 -23.20 8.02
N ARG A 74 -11.79 -22.84 9.11
CA ARG A 74 -13.17 -23.31 9.33
C ARG A 74 -14.06 -22.90 8.18
N ALA A 75 -13.98 -21.65 7.71
CA ALA A 75 -14.73 -21.16 6.57
C ALA A 75 -14.38 -21.93 5.27
N ALA A 76 -13.09 -22.25 5.06
CA ALA A 76 -12.62 -22.98 3.89
C ALA A 76 -13.11 -24.44 3.83
N THR A 77 -13.27 -25.11 5.00
CA THR A 77 -13.59 -26.54 5.10
C THR A 77 -15.04 -26.84 5.44
N SER A 78 -15.82 -25.83 5.91
CA SER A 78 -17.24 -26.05 6.27
C SER A 78 -18.10 -26.36 5.05
N GLN A 79 -19.08 -27.22 5.26
CA GLN A 79 -20.12 -27.47 4.26
C GLN A 79 -21.19 -26.37 4.38
N TRP A 80 -21.20 -25.46 3.42
CA TRP A 80 -22.24 -24.44 3.37
C TRP A 80 -23.41 -24.89 2.52
N PRO A 81 -24.65 -24.77 3.01
CA PRO A 81 -25.85 -25.12 2.22
C PRO A 81 -26.08 -24.18 1.03
N GLY A 82 -25.24 -23.15 0.86
CA GLY A 82 -25.27 -22.22 -0.26
C GLY A 82 -24.37 -21.00 -0.02
N ILE A 83 -24.21 -20.15 -1.05
CA ILE A 83 -23.45 -18.89 -1.00
C ILE A 83 -24.04 -17.95 0.07
N GLY A 84 -25.38 -17.97 0.26
CA GLY A 84 -26.06 -17.18 1.28
C GLY A 84 -25.56 -17.45 2.70
N ALA A 85 -25.32 -18.71 3.06
CA ALA A 85 -24.81 -19.06 4.38
C ALA A 85 -23.41 -18.52 4.70
N ALA A 86 -22.60 -18.27 3.68
CA ALA A 86 -21.30 -17.61 3.82
C ALA A 86 -21.42 -16.11 4.13
N LEU A 87 -22.56 -15.53 3.78
CA LEU A 87 -22.84 -14.11 3.91
C LEU A 87 -23.72 -13.78 5.13
N THR A 88 -24.16 -14.80 5.92
CA THR A 88 -25.08 -14.66 7.06
C THR A 88 -24.45 -15.09 8.39
N GLY A 89 -23.15 -15.39 8.46
CA GLY A 89 -22.42 -15.74 9.68
C GLY A 89 -22.08 -14.54 10.56
N ASP A 90 -21.48 -14.79 11.71
CA ASP A 90 -21.12 -13.77 12.69
C ASP A 90 -20.17 -12.67 12.12
N ASP A 91 -19.47 -12.94 11.02
CA ASP A 91 -18.47 -12.04 10.42
C ASP A 91 -18.76 -11.81 8.94
N VAL A 92 -19.92 -11.24 8.67
CA VAL A 92 -20.44 -11.01 7.32
C VAL A 92 -19.52 -10.14 6.46
N ALA A 93 -18.80 -9.21 7.10
CA ALA A 93 -17.83 -8.36 6.43
C ALA A 93 -16.72 -9.18 5.74
N LEU A 94 -16.41 -10.38 6.23
CA LEU A 94 -15.40 -11.28 5.68
C LEU A 94 -15.97 -12.36 4.74
N GLY A 95 -17.29 -12.42 4.56
CA GLY A 95 -17.96 -13.40 3.70
C GLY A 95 -17.34 -13.51 2.30
N PRO A 96 -17.12 -12.39 1.56
CA PRO A 96 -16.47 -12.45 0.25
C PRO A 96 -15.05 -13.00 0.28
N TYR A 97 -14.27 -12.67 1.30
CA TYR A 97 -12.93 -13.23 1.50
C TYR A 97 -13.00 -14.75 1.77
N HIS A 98 -13.92 -15.20 2.62
CA HIS A 98 -14.13 -16.61 2.90
C HIS A 98 -14.54 -17.40 1.65
N LEU A 99 -15.38 -16.82 0.77
CA LEU A 99 -15.71 -17.42 -0.54
C LEU A 99 -14.46 -17.58 -1.42
N LEU A 100 -13.61 -16.57 -1.48
CA LEU A 100 -12.36 -16.63 -2.23
C LEU A 100 -11.44 -17.73 -1.68
N VAL A 101 -11.25 -17.78 -0.37
CA VAL A 101 -10.39 -18.80 0.27
C VAL A 101 -10.96 -20.20 0.07
N ARG A 102 -12.28 -20.36 0.12
CA ARG A 102 -12.92 -21.67 -0.17
C ARG A 102 -12.69 -22.10 -1.60
N GLY A 103 -12.87 -21.20 -2.58
CA GLY A 103 -12.56 -21.51 -3.98
C GLY A 103 -11.09 -21.90 -4.17
N TRP A 104 -10.20 -21.20 -3.48
CA TRP A 104 -8.78 -21.54 -3.47
C TRP A 104 -8.53 -22.91 -2.84
N ALA A 105 -9.11 -23.20 -1.69
CA ALA A 105 -8.97 -24.47 -0.98
C ALA A 105 -9.54 -25.66 -1.79
N ALA A 106 -10.59 -25.44 -2.57
CA ALA A 106 -11.13 -26.46 -3.47
C ALA A 106 -10.16 -26.84 -4.60
N LEU A 107 -9.27 -25.94 -5.02
CA LEU A 107 -8.28 -26.17 -6.07
C LEU A 107 -6.95 -26.69 -5.53
N PHE A 108 -6.50 -26.20 -4.38
CA PHE A 108 -5.15 -26.41 -3.85
C PHE A 108 -5.11 -27.15 -2.50
N GLY A 109 -6.28 -27.46 -1.94
CA GLY A 109 -6.41 -28.06 -0.60
C GLY A 109 -6.43 -27.03 0.53
N ALA A 110 -6.79 -27.50 1.73
CA ALA A 110 -6.94 -26.68 2.93
C ALA A 110 -5.78 -26.86 3.94
N THR A 111 -4.58 -27.20 3.46
CA THR A 111 -3.37 -27.23 4.30
C THR A 111 -2.98 -25.82 4.74
N ASP A 112 -2.27 -25.67 5.84
CA ASP A 112 -1.80 -24.36 6.33
C ASP A 112 -1.01 -23.61 5.28
N LEU A 113 -0.10 -24.30 4.58
CA LEU A 113 0.66 -23.71 3.51
C LEU A 113 -0.25 -23.23 2.37
N ALA A 114 -1.18 -24.09 1.90
CA ALA A 114 -2.07 -23.72 0.80
C ALA A 114 -2.91 -22.49 1.13
N LEU A 115 -3.44 -22.39 2.35
CA LEU A 115 -4.25 -21.24 2.79
C LEU A 115 -3.43 -19.94 2.95
N ARG A 116 -2.13 -20.03 3.25
CA ARG A 116 -1.23 -18.88 3.43
C ARG A 116 -0.68 -18.32 2.10
N VAL A 117 -0.59 -19.17 1.04
CA VAL A 117 -0.04 -18.74 -0.26
C VAL A 117 -0.72 -17.51 -0.85
N PRO A 118 -2.06 -17.35 -0.85
CA PRO A 118 -2.70 -16.12 -1.35
C PRO A 118 -2.23 -14.85 -0.64
N SER A 119 -2.06 -14.90 0.70
CA SER A 119 -1.54 -13.77 1.47
C SER A 119 -0.09 -13.46 1.12
N LEU A 120 0.75 -14.47 0.97
CA LEU A 120 2.14 -14.31 0.53
C LEU A 120 2.21 -13.63 -0.84
N LEU A 121 1.45 -14.12 -1.83
CA LEU A 121 1.41 -13.55 -3.17
C LEU A 121 0.89 -12.11 -3.17
N ALA A 122 -0.12 -11.82 -2.36
CA ALA A 122 -0.65 -10.46 -2.20
C ALA A 122 0.43 -9.50 -1.64
N MET A 123 1.18 -9.93 -0.62
CA MET A 123 2.24 -9.10 -0.03
C MET A 123 3.46 -8.95 -0.94
N ILE A 124 3.82 -9.96 -1.73
CA ILE A 124 4.83 -9.84 -2.80
C ILE A 124 4.40 -8.78 -3.83
N GLY A 125 3.15 -8.86 -4.28
CA GLY A 125 2.57 -7.88 -5.20
C GLY A 125 2.50 -6.48 -4.59
N ALA A 126 2.14 -6.37 -3.30
CA ALA A 126 2.13 -5.11 -2.58
C ALA A 126 3.54 -4.49 -2.49
N ALA A 127 4.56 -5.27 -2.14
CA ALA A 127 5.95 -4.80 -2.09
C ALA A 127 6.45 -4.30 -3.45
N ALA A 128 6.14 -5.03 -4.53
CA ALA A 128 6.44 -4.60 -5.89
C ALA A 128 5.75 -3.26 -6.23
N LEU A 129 4.46 -3.14 -5.92
CA LEU A 129 3.68 -1.94 -6.22
C LEU A 129 4.08 -0.75 -5.35
N VAL A 130 4.46 -0.94 -4.08
CA VAL A 130 5.02 0.11 -3.21
C VAL A 130 6.28 0.70 -3.84
N GLY A 131 7.20 -0.17 -4.27
CA GLY A 131 8.40 0.25 -4.97
C GLY A 131 8.09 0.97 -6.30
N ALA A 132 7.20 0.42 -7.12
CA ALA A 132 6.78 1.02 -8.38
C ALA A 132 6.06 2.37 -8.18
N LEU A 133 5.21 2.50 -7.15
CA LEU A 133 4.51 3.73 -6.80
C LEU A 133 5.50 4.82 -6.39
N ALA A 134 6.39 4.53 -5.44
CA ALA A 134 7.38 5.50 -4.97
C ALA A 134 8.37 5.90 -6.08
N ALA A 135 8.77 4.95 -6.95
CA ALA A 135 9.58 5.25 -8.13
C ALA A 135 8.87 6.16 -9.13
N ARG A 136 7.56 6.03 -9.24
CA ARG A 136 6.74 6.84 -10.15
C ARG A 136 6.52 8.25 -9.64
N ILE A 137 6.23 8.41 -8.33
CA ILE A 137 5.91 9.71 -7.73
C ILE A 137 7.15 10.51 -7.32
N ALA A 138 8.31 9.86 -7.17
CA ALA A 138 9.56 10.49 -6.78
C ALA A 138 10.73 10.03 -7.68
N THR A 139 11.50 9.06 -7.23
CA THR A 139 12.68 8.56 -7.95
C THR A 139 12.79 7.04 -7.85
N PRO A 140 13.49 6.35 -8.78
CA PRO A 140 13.74 4.92 -8.66
C PRO A 140 14.44 4.52 -7.34
N ALA A 141 15.32 5.37 -6.83
CA ALA A 141 15.97 5.15 -5.53
C ALA A 141 14.97 5.23 -4.36
N ALA A 142 14.04 6.19 -4.40
CA ALA A 142 12.93 6.25 -3.44
C ALA A 142 12.06 5.00 -3.53
N GLY A 143 11.82 4.50 -4.74
CA GLY A 143 11.09 3.26 -4.97
C GLY A 143 11.74 2.05 -4.33
N LEU A 144 13.04 1.85 -4.57
CA LEU A 144 13.80 0.78 -3.95
C LEU A 144 13.76 0.87 -2.42
N ALA A 145 14.03 2.06 -1.86
CA ALA A 145 14.02 2.27 -0.42
C ALA A 145 12.65 2.01 0.20
N ALA A 146 11.57 2.55 -0.40
CA ALA A 146 10.20 2.35 0.08
C ALA A 146 9.79 0.87 0.06
N GLY A 147 10.07 0.18 -1.04
CA GLY A 147 9.75 -1.23 -1.19
C GLY A 147 10.53 -2.11 -0.21
N VAL A 148 11.81 -1.83 0.00
CA VAL A 148 12.64 -2.54 1.00
C VAL A 148 12.13 -2.28 2.41
N ILE A 149 11.86 -1.02 2.79
CA ILE A 149 11.26 -0.70 4.09
C ILE A 149 9.98 -1.51 4.30
N PHE A 150 9.07 -1.50 3.34
CA PHE A 150 7.82 -2.26 3.43
C PHE A 150 8.06 -3.77 3.58
N ALA A 151 8.99 -4.33 2.81
CA ALA A 151 9.27 -5.76 2.80
C ALA A 151 9.91 -6.28 4.11
N VAL A 152 10.70 -5.45 4.80
CA VAL A 152 11.37 -5.85 6.05
C VAL A 152 10.57 -5.53 7.30
N LEU A 153 9.44 -4.82 7.21
CA LEU A 153 8.59 -4.56 8.37
C LEU A 153 8.07 -5.87 8.96
N PRO A 154 8.20 -6.10 10.29
CA PRO A 154 7.77 -7.34 10.93
C PRO A 154 6.30 -7.66 10.67
N THR A 155 5.42 -6.65 10.70
CA THR A 155 3.99 -6.82 10.38
C THR A 155 3.75 -7.21 8.93
N SER A 156 4.50 -6.66 7.98
CA SER A 156 4.40 -7.06 6.57
C SER A 156 4.76 -8.53 6.38
N ILE A 157 5.82 -8.99 7.04
CA ILE A 157 6.26 -10.39 7.01
C ILE A 157 5.23 -11.29 7.70
N ARG A 158 4.75 -10.90 8.89
CA ARG A 158 3.75 -11.63 9.64
C ARG A 158 2.48 -11.85 8.82
N TYR A 159 1.90 -10.79 8.23
CA TYR A 159 0.68 -10.91 7.45
C TYR A 159 0.89 -11.57 6.07
N ALA A 160 2.11 -11.66 5.57
CA ALA A 160 2.44 -12.52 4.43
C ALA A 160 2.35 -14.01 4.77
N GLN A 161 2.52 -14.37 6.05
CA GLN A 161 2.53 -15.73 6.58
C GLN A 161 1.20 -16.16 7.22
N GLU A 162 0.20 -15.28 7.27
CA GLU A 162 -1.10 -15.54 7.88
C GLU A 162 -2.21 -15.58 6.80
N ALA A 163 -3.07 -16.59 6.87
CA ALA A 163 -4.25 -16.71 5.99
C ALA A 163 -5.37 -15.79 6.49
N GLN A 164 -5.24 -14.48 6.26
CA GLN A 164 -6.17 -13.46 6.71
C GLN A 164 -6.47 -12.44 5.59
N PRO A 165 -7.61 -11.72 5.64
CA PRO A 165 -8.03 -10.78 4.61
C PRO A 165 -7.15 -9.52 4.51
N TYR A 166 -6.30 -9.26 5.51
CA TYR A 166 -5.49 -8.05 5.60
C TYR A 166 -4.44 -7.95 4.49
N ALA A 167 -3.75 -9.05 4.15
CA ALA A 167 -2.73 -9.04 3.10
C ALA A 167 -3.32 -8.72 1.70
N PRO A 168 -4.41 -9.37 1.24
CA PRO A 168 -5.10 -8.96 0.01
C PRO A 168 -5.63 -7.52 0.05
N ALA A 169 -6.11 -7.03 1.21
CA ALA A 169 -6.54 -5.65 1.35
C ALA A 169 -5.39 -4.65 1.22
N VAL A 170 -4.22 -4.93 1.78
CA VAL A 170 -3.00 -4.13 1.58
C VAL A 170 -2.63 -4.07 0.09
N PHE A 171 -2.61 -5.21 -0.59
CA PHE A 171 -2.35 -5.26 -2.03
C PHE A 171 -3.36 -4.39 -2.81
N ALA A 172 -4.65 -4.55 -2.53
CA ALA A 172 -5.72 -3.79 -3.20
C ALA A 172 -5.61 -2.29 -2.93
N ALA A 173 -5.24 -1.87 -1.71
CA ALA A 173 -5.03 -0.46 -1.36
C ALA A 173 -3.86 0.16 -2.14
N VAL A 174 -2.72 -0.55 -2.22
CA VAL A 174 -1.57 -0.09 -3.01
C VAL A 174 -1.92 -0.06 -4.49
N LEU A 175 -2.61 -1.08 -5.00
CA LEU A 175 -3.06 -1.15 -6.40
C LEU A 175 -4.01 0.01 -6.73
N ALA A 176 -5.00 0.27 -5.87
CA ALA A 176 -5.93 1.39 -6.06
C ALA A 176 -5.17 2.73 -6.11
N THR A 177 -4.24 2.96 -5.19
CA THR A 177 -3.44 4.19 -5.17
C THR A 177 -2.52 4.28 -6.41
N TRP A 178 -1.89 3.17 -6.83
CA TRP A 178 -1.05 3.13 -8.02
C TRP A 178 -1.84 3.42 -9.31
N LEU A 179 -3.08 2.94 -9.41
CA LEU A 179 -3.99 3.19 -10.52
C LEU A 179 -4.59 4.60 -10.48
N LEU A 180 -4.80 5.17 -9.29
CA LEU A 180 -5.33 6.51 -9.13
C LEU A 180 -4.40 7.57 -9.74
N VAL A 181 -3.09 7.49 -9.49
CA VAL A 181 -2.13 8.49 -9.94
C VAL A 181 -2.27 8.80 -11.44
N PRO A 182 -2.19 7.82 -12.37
CA PRO A 182 -2.36 8.09 -13.79
C PRO A 182 -3.80 8.44 -14.19
N ALA A 183 -4.79 8.01 -13.42
CA ALA A 183 -6.18 8.34 -13.68
C ALA A 183 -6.49 9.81 -13.40
N LEU A 184 -5.79 10.42 -12.43
CA LEU A 184 -5.90 11.85 -12.14
C LEU A 184 -5.25 12.74 -13.20
N ASP A 185 -4.16 12.27 -13.82
CA ASP A 185 -3.46 13.03 -14.86
C ASP A 185 -4.21 12.99 -16.19
N ARG A 186 -4.74 11.85 -16.58
CA ARG A 186 -5.47 11.63 -17.83
C ARG A 186 -6.72 10.76 -17.56
N PRO A 187 -7.82 11.36 -17.12
CA PRO A 187 -9.03 10.65 -16.76
C PRO A 187 -9.73 10.08 -17.99
N GLY A 188 -9.92 8.77 -18.02
CA GLY A 188 -10.64 8.04 -19.07
C GLY A 188 -11.03 6.64 -18.62
N PRO A 189 -11.98 5.98 -19.29
CA PRO A 189 -12.49 4.66 -18.91
C PRO A 189 -11.37 3.62 -18.73
N ARG A 190 -10.39 3.60 -19.64
CA ARG A 190 -9.24 2.68 -19.59
C ARG A 190 -8.41 2.76 -18.31
N ARG A 191 -8.51 3.85 -17.54
CA ARG A 191 -7.80 4.06 -16.27
C ARG A 191 -8.70 4.02 -15.06
N LEU A 192 -9.92 4.52 -15.20
CA LEU A 192 -10.90 4.56 -14.11
C LEU A 192 -11.57 3.22 -13.87
N VAL A 193 -11.77 2.39 -14.92
CA VAL A 193 -12.35 1.03 -14.74
C VAL A 193 -11.40 0.11 -13.94
N PRO A 194 -10.09 0.00 -14.24
CA PRO A 194 -9.18 -0.73 -13.37
C PRO A 194 -9.12 -0.20 -11.94
N TYR A 195 -9.20 1.13 -11.76
CA TYR A 195 -9.28 1.74 -10.42
C TYR A 195 -10.55 1.30 -9.68
N ALA A 196 -11.72 1.31 -10.35
CA ALA A 196 -12.98 0.81 -9.78
C ALA A 196 -12.86 -0.67 -9.39
N GLY A 197 -12.20 -1.49 -10.23
CA GLY A 197 -11.90 -2.89 -9.92
C GLY A 197 -11.02 -3.07 -8.68
N ALA A 198 -10.02 -2.20 -8.50
CA ALA A 198 -9.19 -2.21 -7.29
C ALA A 198 -9.97 -1.77 -6.04
N VAL A 199 -10.89 -0.80 -6.17
CA VAL A 199 -11.80 -0.39 -5.09
C VAL A 199 -12.75 -1.53 -4.71
N LEU A 200 -13.31 -2.23 -5.71
CA LEU A 200 -14.14 -3.42 -5.49
C LEU A 200 -13.35 -4.50 -4.74
N LEU A 201 -12.14 -4.84 -5.21
CA LEU A 201 -11.29 -5.83 -4.54
C LEU A 201 -10.99 -5.44 -3.09
N LEU A 202 -10.68 -4.16 -2.84
CA LEU A 202 -10.43 -3.63 -1.50
C LEU A 202 -11.65 -3.84 -0.58
N GLY A 203 -12.83 -3.49 -1.05
CA GLY A 203 -14.07 -3.64 -0.29
C GLY A 203 -14.47 -5.09 -0.06
N LEU A 204 -14.22 -6.00 -1.02
CA LEU A 204 -14.47 -7.43 -0.87
C LEU A 204 -13.49 -8.11 0.09
N CYS A 205 -12.25 -7.63 0.18
CA CYS A 205 -11.28 -8.16 1.15
C CYS A 205 -11.52 -7.59 2.55
N GLN A 206 -11.74 -6.27 2.65
CA GLN A 206 -11.86 -5.60 3.94
C GLN A 206 -12.66 -4.28 3.81
N PRO A 207 -13.95 -4.26 4.14
CA PRO A 207 -14.79 -3.06 4.00
C PRO A 207 -14.26 -1.84 4.76
N VAL A 208 -13.65 -2.03 5.94
CA VAL A 208 -13.04 -0.93 6.71
C VAL A 208 -11.93 -0.22 5.94
N ALA A 209 -11.19 -0.94 5.08
CA ALA A 209 -10.13 -0.36 4.27
C ALA A 209 -10.65 0.62 3.18
N LEU A 210 -11.96 0.64 2.92
CA LEU A 210 -12.60 1.66 2.06
C LEU A 210 -12.46 3.09 2.61
N LEU A 211 -12.08 3.26 3.89
CA LEU A 211 -11.67 4.56 4.43
C LEU A 211 -10.51 5.19 3.62
N LEU A 212 -9.73 4.40 2.88
CA LEU A 212 -8.77 4.89 1.88
C LEU A 212 -9.39 5.90 0.91
N LEU A 213 -10.64 5.69 0.52
CA LEU A 213 -11.35 6.54 -0.44
C LEU A 213 -11.56 7.97 0.09
N ALA A 214 -11.63 8.16 1.40
CA ALA A 214 -11.65 9.50 2.00
C ALA A 214 -10.32 10.24 1.74
N GLY A 215 -9.18 9.55 1.89
CA GLY A 215 -7.87 10.09 1.52
C GLY A 215 -7.75 10.39 0.03
N HIS A 216 -8.20 9.48 -0.84
CA HIS A 216 -8.23 9.69 -2.29
C HIS A 216 -9.15 10.86 -2.67
N GLY A 217 -10.34 10.95 -2.06
CA GLY A 217 -11.30 12.04 -2.28
C GLY A 217 -10.72 13.40 -1.88
N TRP A 218 -10.02 13.46 -0.75
CA TRP A 218 -9.34 14.68 -0.34
C TRP A 218 -8.31 15.14 -1.40
N ILE A 219 -7.49 14.24 -1.92
CA ILE A 219 -6.51 14.53 -2.98
C ILE A 219 -7.20 15.02 -4.26
N VAL A 220 -8.27 14.34 -4.67
CA VAL A 220 -9.04 14.72 -5.87
C VAL A 220 -9.60 16.13 -5.72
N LEU A 221 -10.22 16.43 -4.59
CA LEU A 221 -10.84 17.72 -4.31
C LEU A 221 -9.81 18.85 -4.14
N ALA A 222 -8.67 18.56 -3.51
CA ALA A 222 -7.63 19.56 -3.28
C ALA A 222 -6.84 19.90 -4.55
N PHE A 223 -6.52 18.90 -5.38
CA PHE A 223 -5.55 19.08 -6.48
C PHE A 223 -6.14 18.84 -7.89
N ARG A 224 -7.26 18.13 -8.02
CA ARG A 224 -7.80 17.66 -9.31
C ARG A 224 -9.32 17.75 -9.40
N ARG A 225 -9.93 18.81 -8.90
CA ARG A 225 -11.41 19.00 -8.83
C ARG A 225 -12.13 18.70 -10.13
N ARG A 226 -11.51 19.00 -11.28
CA ARG A 226 -12.11 18.75 -12.62
C ARG A 226 -12.35 17.26 -12.91
N VAL A 227 -11.64 16.37 -12.19
CA VAL A 227 -11.78 14.91 -12.33
C VAL A 227 -12.76 14.33 -11.33
N ALA A 228 -13.21 15.10 -10.34
CA ALA A 228 -13.97 14.62 -9.18
C ALA A 228 -15.22 13.82 -9.56
N VAL A 229 -16.02 14.28 -10.51
CA VAL A 229 -17.25 13.57 -10.94
C VAL A 229 -16.92 12.21 -11.57
N ARG A 230 -15.91 12.16 -12.44
CA ARG A 230 -15.49 10.91 -13.10
C ARG A 230 -14.88 9.93 -12.10
N TRP A 231 -14.10 10.45 -11.16
CA TRP A 231 -13.54 9.67 -10.06
C TRP A 231 -14.65 9.11 -9.17
N LEU A 232 -15.63 9.96 -8.77
CA LEU A 232 -16.78 9.52 -7.97
C LEU A 232 -17.59 8.43 -8.68
N ALA A 233 -17.82 8.56 -9.99
CA ALA A 233 -18.49 7.52 -10.76
C ALA A 233 -17.72 6.19 -10.72
N ALA A 234 -16.39 6.22 -10.81
CA ALA A 234 -15.56 5.02 -10.68
C ALA A 234 -15.60 4.42 -9.26
N VAL A 235 -15.61 5.27 -8.22
CA VAL A 235 -15.79 4.84 -6.82
C VAL A 235 -17.15 4.17 -6.64
N VAL A 236 -18.25 4.80 -7.09
CA VAL A 236 -19.60 4.23 -7.01
C VAL A 236 -19.66 2.89 -7.73
N LEU A 237 -19.10 2.79 -8.95
CA LEU A 237 -19.06 1.54 -9.70
C LEU A 237 -18.34 0.42 -8.91
N GLY A 238 -17.22 0.72 -8.24
CA GLY A 238 -16.50 -0.25 -7.42
C GLY A 238 -17.22 -0.59 -6.10
N LEU A 239 -17.92 0.38 -5.50
CA LEU A 239 -18.60 0.21 -4.22
C LEU A 239 -19.97 -0.48 -4.35
N LEU A 240 -20.65 -0.36 -5.48
CA LEU A 240 -22.02 -0.84 -5.64
C LEU A 240 -22.18 -2.34 -5.28
N PRO A 241 -21.33 -3.26 -5.78
CA PRO A 241 -21.41 -4.67 -5.39
C PRO A 241 -21.12 -4.90 -3.91
N VAL A 242 -20.15 -4.16 -3.34
CA VAL A 242 -19.80 -4.26 -1.91
C VAL A 242 -20.97 -3.80 -1.05
N ALA A 243 -21.57 -2.66 -1.39
CA ALA A 243 -22.74 -2.13 -0.67
C ALA A 243 -23.94 -3.09 -0.73
N ALA A 244 -24.17 -3.72 -1.88
CA ALA A 244 -25.22 -4.71 -2.03
C ALA A 244 -25.00 -5.93 -1.13
N LEU A 245 -23.77 -6.45 -1.09
CA LEU A 245 -23.38 -7.57 -0.23
C LEU A 245 -23.50 -7.21 1.26
N LEU A 246 -22.98 -6.05 1.67
CA LEU A 246 -23.07 -5.60 3.05
C LEU A 246 -24.52 -5.32 3.47
N GLY A 247 -25.33 -4.74 2.57
CA GLY A 247 -26.76 -4.49 2.82
C GLY A 247 -27.55 -5.79 2.99
N TYR A 248 -27.25 -6.83 2.19
CA TYR A 248 -27.82 -8.16 2.35
C TYR A 248 -27.46 -8.75 3.72
N ALA A 249 -26.21 -8.70 4.04
CA ALA A 249 -25.63 -9.22 5.24
C ALA A 249 -26.17 -8.59 6.55
N LEU A 250 -26.35 -7.26 6.53
CA LEU A 250 -26.91 -6.53 7.70
C LEU A 250 -28.39 -6.83 7.93
N ARG A 251 -29.16 -7.19 6.88
CA ARG A 251 -30.58 -7.56 7.02
C ARG A 251 -30.74 -8.85 7.82
N ASP A 252 -29.80 -9.76 7.73
CA ASP A 252 -29.82 -11.06 8.41
C ASP A 252 -29.14 -11.03 9.81
N GLY A 253 -28.92 -9.83 10.39
CA GLY A 253 -28.39 -9.68 11.75
C GLY A 253 -26.86 -9.79 11.82
N GLY A 254 -26.16 -9.78 10.69
CA GLY A 254 -24.70 -9.84 10.67
C GLY A 254 -24.03 -8.62 11.30
N HIS A 255 -22.90 -8.82 11.94
CA HIS A 255 -22.09 -7.78 12.57
C HIS A 255 -20.96 -7.34 11.64
N LEU A 256 -20.80 -6.01 11.46
CA LEU A 256 -19.73 -5.43 10.62
C LEU A 256 -18.41 -5.26 11.35
N ALA A 257 -18.34 -5.60 12.64
CA ALA A 257 -17.29 -5.11 13.50
C ALA A 257 -16.62 -6.23 14.29
N SER A 258 -15.35 -6.44 13.98
CA SER A 258 -14.41 -7.16 14.85
C SER A 258 -13.32 -6.19 15.31
N GLY A 259 -13.33 -5.80 16.57
CA GLY A 259 -12.35 -4.88 17.14
C GLY A 259 -12.75 -4.39 18.52
N VAL A 260 -12.06 -3.37 19.00
CA VAL A 260 -12.32 -2.76 20.32
C VAL A 260 -12.64 -1.27 20.18
N ARG A 261 -13.21 -0.69 21.23
CA ARG A 261 -13.25 0.77 21.37
C ARG A 261 -11.90 1.24 21.92
N PRO A 262 -11.21 2.19 21.24
CA PRO A 262 -9.87 2.56 21.63
C PRO A 262 -9.87 3.44 22.89
N GLY A 263 -9.27 2.94 23.97
CA GLY A 263 -8.86 3.76 25.12
C GLY A 263 -7.40 4.22 24.95
N ALA A 264 -6.91 5.07 25.85
CA ALA A 264 -5.55 5.62 25.76
C ALA A 264 -4.46 4.54 25.68
N ALA A 265 -4.57 3.44 26.43
CA ALA A 265 -3.62 2.34 26.41
C ALA A 265 -3.60 1.62 25.05
N VAL A 266 -4.77 1.39 24.42
CA VAL A 266 -4.89 0.77 23.10
C VAL A 266 -4.28 1.66 22.04
N LEU A 267 -4.52 2.97 22.09
CA LEU A 267 -3.93 3.92 21.15
C LEU A 267 -2.41 3.99 21.29
N ALA A 268 -1.88 3.95 22.52
CA ALA A 268 -0.45 3.95 22.78
C ALA A 268 0.24 2.65 22.29
N ALA A 269 -0.44 1.50 22.33
CA ALA A 269 0.07 0.23 21.82
C ALA A 269 -0.01 0.11 20.29
N THR A 270 -0.95 0.83 19.65
CA THR A 270 -1.22 0.72 18.20
C THR A 270 0.03 0.84 17.31
N PRO A 271 0.99 1.77 17.51
CA PRO A 271 2.19 1.83 16.68
C PRO A 271 3.04 0.55 16.76
N GLY A 272 3.15 -0.06 17.95
CA GLY A 272 3.82 -1.34 18.13
C GLY A 272 3.14 -2.47 17.36
N ASP A 273 1.84 -2.56 17.49
CA ASP A 273 1.03 -3.58 16.83
C ASP A 273 1.01 -3.39 15.29
N LEU A 274 0.99 -2.13 14.83
CA LEU A 274 0.91 -1.79 13.40
C LEU A 274 2.24 -1.99 12.67
N PHE A 275 3.36 -1.68 13.30
CA PHE A 275 4.70 -1.75 12.68
C PHE A 275 5.54 -2.94 13.20
N GLY A 276 5.02 -3.70 14.16
CA GLY A 276 5.70 -4.81 14.82
C GLY A 276 6.59 -4.41 15.99
N VAL A 277 7.10 -3.17 15.97
CA VAL A 277 7.84 -2.53 17.06
C VAL A 277 7.53 -1.04 17.05
N ALA A 278 7.23 -0.44 18.18
CA ALA A 278 6.88 0.99 18.27
C ALA A 278 7.99 1.90 17.71
N ALA A 279 9.26 1.50 17.85
CA ALA A 279 10.41 2.22 17.31
C ALA A 279 10.34 2.38 15.78
N PHE A 280 9.85 1.39 15.03
CA PHE A 280 9.62 1.52 13.58
C PHE A 280 8.62 2.62 13.27
N GLY A 281 7.51 2.65 14.01
CA GLY A 281 6.50 3.71 13.85
C GLY A 281 7.10 5.09 14.08
N GLY A 282 7.92 5.26 15.12
CA GLY A 282 8.63 6.50 15.41
C GLY A 282 9.61 6.91 14.29
N VAL A 283 10.41 5.97 13.81
CA VAL A 283 11.36 6.21 12.69
C VAL A 283 10.60 6.61 11.41
N LEU A 284 9.54 5.89 11.05
CA LEU A 284 8.77 6.20 9.85
C LEU A 284 8.02 7.53 9.97
N ALA A 285 7.47 7.85 11.14
CA ALA A 285 6.86 9.16 11.40
C ALA A 285 7.89 10.29 11.29
N GLY A 286 9.07 10.12 11.89
CA GLY A 286 10.19 11.05 11.75
C GLY A 286 10.61 11.26 10.30
N LEU A 287 10.79 10.18 9.54
CA LEU A 287 11.11 10.24 8.10
C LEU A 287 9.99 10.91 7.30
N ALA A 288 8.73 10.68 7.64
CA ALA A 288 7.59 11.34 6.97
C ALA A 288 7.63 12.85 7.12
N LEU A 289 8.05 13.38 8.29
CA LEU A 289 8.25 14.82 8.51
C LEU A 289 9.32 15.41 7.57
N PHE A 290 10.39 14.67 7.29
CA PHE A 290 11.42 15.08 6.32
C PHE A 290 10.97 14.98 4.85
N SER A 291 9.83 14.36 4.56
CA SER A 291 9.24 14.36 3.21
C SER A 291 8.59 15.70 2.85
N LEU A 292 8.40 16.59 3.81
CA LEU A 292 7.86 17.95 3.62
C LEU A 292 8.90 18.87 2.92
N PRO A 293 8.48 19.90 2.13
CA PRO A 293 7.12 20.37 1.93
C PRO A 293 6.28 19.43 1.06
N LEU A 294 4.99 19.40 1.33
CA LEU A 294 4.01 18.53 0.66
C LEU A 294 3.88 18.90 -0.83
N ARG A 295 4.72 18.32 -1.67
CA ARG A 295 4.43 18.24 -3.10
C ARG A 295 3.28 17.25 -3.32
N TYR A 296 2.56 17.38 -4.41
CA TYR A 296 1.42 16.52 -4.77
C TYR A 296 1.64 15.02 -4.48
N ALA A 297 2.82 14.51 -4.78
CA ALA A 297 3.19 13.13 -4.51
C ALA A 297 3.23 12.77 -3.01
N ALA A 298 3.80 13.63 -2.17
CA ALA A 298 3.82 13.42 -0.72
C ALA A 298 2.41 13.58 -0.12
N ALA A 299 1.60 14.51 -0.63
CA ALA A 299 0.23 14.72 -0.20
C ALA A 299 -0.64 13.46 -0.36
N ILE A 300 -0.48 12.69 -1.46
CA ILE A 300 -1.19 11.42 -1.67
C ILE A 300 -0.88 10.45 -0.54
N CYS A 301 0.40 10.25 -0.24
CA CYS A 301 0.82 9.29 0.78
C CYS A 301 0.46 9.75 2.19
N THR A 302 0.56 11.06 2.49
CA THR A 302 0.15 11.62 3.78
C THR A 302 -1.36 11.48 3.99
N ALA A 303 -2.18 11.77 2.97
CA ALA A 303 -3.61 11.57 3.04
C ALA A 303 -3.97 10.09 3.24
N TRP A 304 -3.29 9.20 2.51
CA TRP A 304 -3.47 7.76 2.68
C TRP A 304 -3.06 7.26 4.07
N ALA A 305 -1.97 7.77 4.64
CA ALA A 305 -1.50 7.37 5.97
C ALA A 305 -2.42 7.87 7.10
N LEU A 306 -2.89 9.12 7.02
CA LEU A 306 -3.54 9.80 8.14
C LEU A 306 -5.07 9.81 8.05
N VAL A 307 -5.65 10.08 6.86
CA VAL A 307 -7.11 10.25 6.75
C VAL A 307 -7.87 8.96 7.12
N PRO A 308 -7.48 7.76 6.66
CA PRO A 308 -8.11 6.53 7.09
C PRO A 308 -7.95 6.24 8.58
N ALA A 309 -6.78 6.53 9.16
CA ALA A 309 -6.53 6.30 10.58
C ALA A 309 -7.43 7.20 11.45
N LEU A 310 -7.54 8.48 11.10
CA LEU A 310 -8.46 9.41 11.75
C LEU A 310 -9.93 9.03 11.54
N GLY A 311 -10.28 8.59 10.32
CA GLY A 311 -11.62 8.08 10.00
C GLY A 311 -11.97 6.84 10.81
N LEU A 312 -11.04 5.90 10.96
CA LEU A 312 -11.23 4.71 11.80
C LEU A 312 -11.35 5.08 13.28
N LEU A 313 -10.54 6.03 13.76
CA LEU A 313 -10.64 6.53 15.14
C LEU A 313 -12.02 7.14 15.42
N ALA A 314 -12.54 7.94 14.50
CA ALA A 314 -13.88 8.53 14.61
C ALA A 314 -14.97 7.44 14.59
N LEU A 315 -14.89 6.48 13.66
CA LEU A 315 -15.83 5.37 13.56
C LEU A 315 -15.80 4.49 14.82
N ALA A 316 -14.63 4.27 15.40
CA ALA A 316 -14.43 3.44 16.58
C ALA A 316 -15.05 4.02 17.87
N GLN A 317 -15.47 5.29 17.86
CA GLN A 317 -16.24 5.86 18.96
C GLN A 317 -17.68 5.30 18.97
N ALA A 318 -18.23 5.03 17.79
CA ALA A 318 -19.60 4.51 17.63
C ALA A 318 -19.65 2.97 17.63
N VAL A 319 -18.71 2.32 16.92
CA VAL A 319 -18.69 0.87 16.69
C VAL A 319 -17.32 0.30 17.06
N PRO A 320 -17.23 -0.87 17.73
CA PRO A 320 -15.93 -1.45 18.14
C PRO A 320 -15.18 -2.04 16.95
N VAL A 321 -14.50 -1.18 16.18
CA VAL A 321 -13.78 -1.53 14.92
C VAL A 321 -12.26 -1.30 15.00
N TRP A 322 -11.76 -0.79 16.11
CA TRP A 322 -10.34 -0.47 16.23
C TRP A 322 -9.49 -1.73 16.36
N SER A 323 -8.59 -1.94 15.43
CA SER A 323 -7.54 -2.95 15.49
C SER A 323 -6.36 -2.55 14.59
N ALA A 324 -5.16 -3.03 14.89
CA ALA A 324 -3.99 -2.81 14.06
C ALA A 324 -4.17 -3.42 12.66
N GLY A 325 -4.83 -4.58 12.56
CA GLY A 325 -5.17 -5.21 11.29
C GLY A 325 -6.02 -4.30 10.38
N ASN A 326 -6.98 -3.57 10.98
CA ASN A 326 -7.84 -2.63 10.25
C ASN A 326 -7.11 -1.37 9.76
N LEU A 327 -5.88 -1.12 10.25
CA LEU A 327 -5.01 -0.03 9.80
C LEU A 327 -3.87 -0.49 8.88
N LEU A 328 -3.68 -1.80 8.71
CA LEU A 328 -2.53 -2.37 8.00
C LEU A 328 -2.39 -1.83 6.57
N PHE A 329 -3.51 -1.57 5.90
CA PHE A 329 -3.51 -1.00 4.55
C PHE A 329 -2.92 0.42 4.45
N THR A 330 -2.66 1.09 5.59
CA THR A 330 -1.97 2.40 5.64
C THR A 330 -0.45 2.27 5.69
N VAL A 331 0.09 1.12 6.11
CA VAL A 331 1.53 0.88 6.26
C VAL A 331 2.32 1.15 4.98
N PRO A 332 1.85 0.78 3.77
CA PRO A 332 2.54 1.10 2.53
C PRO A 332 2.77 2.62 2.34
N ALA A 333 1.83 3.46 2.76
CA ALA A 333 1.96 4.91 2.65
C ALA A 333 3.13 5.45 3.50
N TRP A 334 3.29 4.94 4.71
CA TRP A 334 4.42 5.27 5.59
C TRP A 334 5.75 4.82 4.99
N ALA A 335 5.80 3.62 4.41
CA ALA A 335 6.99 3.12 3.72
C ALA A 335 7.37 3.99 2.52
N VAL A 336 6.38 4.47 1.73
CA VAL A 336 6.63 5.38 0.61
C VAL A 336 7.16 6.72 1.10
N LEU A 337 6.58 7.31 2.15
CA LEU A 337 7.07 8.57 2.74
C LEU A 337 8.51 8.42 3.25
N GLY A 338 8.80 7.30 3.96
CA GLY A 338 10.15 6.97 4.42
C GLY A 338 11.15 6.83 3.27
N GLY A 339 10.79 6.11 2.21
CA GLY A 339 11.64 5.95 1.03
C GLY A 339 11.92 7.26 0.29
N VAL A 340 10.91 8.15 0.20
CA VAL A 340 11.08 9.49 -0.38
C VAL A 340 12.03 10.34 0.47
N ALA A 341 11.90 10.31 1.79
CA ALA A 341 12.79 11.00 2.71
C ALA A 341 14.23 10.51 2.58
N LEU A 342 14.44 9.19 2.59
CA LEU A 342 15.76 8.56 2.44
C LEU A 342 16.42 8.90 1.10
N SER A 343 15.65 9.00 0.02
CA SER A 343 16.19 9.35 -1.29
C SER A 343 16.74 10.79 -1.36
N ARG A 344 16.39 11.64 -0.39
CA ARG A 344 16.90 13.01 -0.24
C ARG A 344 18.07 13.11 0.74
N ALA A 345 18.27 12.08 1.58
CA ALA A 345 19.38 12.02 2.50
C ALA A 345 20.70 11.76 1.76
N ARG A 346 21.83 12.14 2.38
CA ARG A 346 23.13 11.71 1.89
C ARG A 346 23.23 10.18 1.95
N ALA A 347 23.96 9.56 1.01
CA ALA A 347 24.04 8.10 0.87
C ALA A 347 24.37 7.38 2.20
N ALA A 348 25.29 7.93 2.99
CA ALA A 348 25.65 7.37 4.29
C ALA A 348 24.48 7.34 5.29
N GLY A 349 23.68 8.41 5.34
CA GLY A 349 22.50 8.47 6.21
C GLY A 349 21.40 7.49 5.77
N ALA A 350 21.20 7.36 4.45
CA ALA A 350 20.23 6.40 3.90
C ALA A 350 20.63 4.95 4.22
N VAL A 351 21.92 4.60 4.06
CA VAL A 351 22.45 3.28 4.41
C VAL A 351 22.31 3.01 5.92
N ALA A 352 22.63 3.98 6.77
CA ALA A 352 22.51 3.83 8.22
C ALA A 352 21.06 3.56 8.66
N VAL A 353 20.09 4.28 8.10
CA VAL A 353 18.66 4.06 8.43
C VAL A 353 18.18 2.71 7.90
N LEU A 354 18.55 2.32 6.68
CA LEU A 354 18.18 1.01 6.14
C LEU A 354 18.80 -0.14 6.94
N ALA A 355 20.06 0.01 7.38
CA ALA A 355 20.73 -0.95 8.25
C ALA A 355 20.05 -1.04 9.62
N LEU A 356 19.68 0.09 10.22
CA LEU A 356 18.93 0.12 11.49
C LEU A 356 17.56 -0.56 11.34
N VAL A 357 16.83 -0.26 10.27
CA VAL A 357 15.53 -0.89 9.97
C VAL A 357 15.70 -2.40 9.81
N ALA A 358 16.71 -2.85 9.06
CA ALA A 358 16.99 -4.28 8.90
C ALA A 358 17.38 -4.96 10.22
N LEU A 359 18.22 -4.31 11.03
CA LEU A 359 18.65 -4.83 12.33
C LEU A 359 17.47 -4.98 13.31
N LEU A 360 16.60 -3.97 13.38
CA LEU A 360 15.39 -4.02 14.19
C LEU A 360 14.42 -5.11 13.70
N ALA A 361 14.30 -5.30 12.37
CA ALA A 361 13.48 -6.35 11.80
C ALA A 361 13.96 -7.75 12.18
N VAL A 362 15.28 -7.97 12.14
CA VAL A 362 15.90 -9.23 12.58
C VAL A 362 15.68 -9.43 14.08
N ALA A 363 15.92 -8.40 14.90
CA ALA A 363 15.72 -8.48 16.36
C ALA A 363 14.28 -8.81 16.73
N ALA A 364 13.29 -8.28 16.00
CA ALA A 364 11.87 -8.56 16.22
C ALA A 364 11.44 -9.99 15.84
N GLN A 365 12.27 -10.73 15.09
CA GLN A 365 11.99 -12.12 14.69
C GLN A 365 12.72 -13.17 15.55
N LEU A 366 13.63 -12.74 16.41
CA LEU A 366 14.29 -13.64 17.35
C LEU A 366 13.29 -14.05 18.45
N PRO A 367 13.21 -15.34 18.80
CA PRO A 367 12.40 -15.77 19.94
C PRO A 367 12.93 -15.11 21.23
N ALA A 368 11.99 -14.58 22.05
CA ALA A 368 12.28 -14.05 23.37
C ALA A 368 12.66 -15.18 24.35
#